data_f0972b5d843f33804634f4b995086b45
#
_entry.id   f0972b5d843f33804634f4b995086b45
#
_cell.length_a   1.000
_cell.length_b   1.000
_cell.length_c   1.000
_cell.angle_alpha   90.00
_cell.angle_beta   90.00
_cell.angle_gamma   90.00
#
_symmetry.space_group_name_H-M   'P 1'
#
loop_
_entity.id
_entity.type
_entity.pdbx_description
1 polymer ?
#
loop_
_entity_poly.entity_id
_entity_poly.type
_entity_poly.pdbx_seq_one_letter_code
_entity_poly.pdbx_strand_id
1 'polypeptide(L)'
;MIRLLATAIAFTAALATSAQAIDPSKSHGLSAFGNLKYSSNFKHFDYVNPDSPKGGVIRLAGIDSFDSLNPYILKGVPVAGIGLIHATLMERANDEPDALYGLVAESVSVASDKSAITFDLRPTAKFSDGSPITANDVVFT
;
A
#
# COMPACT_ATOMS: atom_id res chain seq x y z
N MET A 1 -23.11 17.57 -69.99
CA MET A 1 -22.96 18.30 -68.71
C MET A 1 -23.21 17.30 -67.56
N ILE A 2 -22.16 16.74 -67.01
CA ILE A 2 -22.26 15.75 -65.90
C ILE A 2 -21.70 16.46 -64.67
N ARG A 3 -22.54 16.70 -63.69
CA ARG A 3 -22.14 17.25 -62.38
C ARG A 3 -21.76 16.13 -61.44
N LEU A 4 -20.49 16.04 -61.07
CA LEU A 4 -20.00 15.16 -60.01
C LEU A 4 -20.33 15.84 -58.66
N LEU A 5 -21.15 15.16 -57.85
CA LEU A 5 -21.29 15.45 -56.42
C LEU A 5 -20.20 14.70 -55.69
N ALA A 6 -19.27 15.43 -55.08
CA ALA A 6 -18.30 14.86 -54.14
C ALA A 6 -18.91 14.87 -52.72
N THR A 7 -19.22 13.72 -52.17
CA THR A 7 -19.69 13.54 -50.81
C THR A 7 -18.46 13.41 -49.90
N ALA A 8 -18.20 14.44 -49.07
CA ALA A 8 -17.18 14.37 -48.05
C ALA A 8 -17.73 13.65 -46.81
N ILE A 9 -17.17 12.47 -46.51
CA ILE A 9 -17.47 11.72 -45.29
C ILE A 9 -16.52 12.25 -44.21
N ALA A 10 -17.04 13.02 -43.26
CA ALA A 10 -16.31 13.43 -42.07
C ALA A 10 -16.27 12.28 -41.07
N PHE A 11 -15.08 11.72 -40.88
CA PHE A 11 -14.83 10.68 -39.89
C PHE A 11 -14.56 11.35 -38.53
N THR A 12 -15.57 11.49 -37.68
CA THR A 12 -15.44 11.95 -36.31
C THR A 12 -14.91 10.80 -35.44
N ALA A 13 -13.61 10.81 -35.17
CA ALA A 13 -12.99 9.93 -34.17
C ALA A 13 -13.45 10.36 -32.77
N ALA A 14 -14.38 9.63 -32.18
CA ALA A 14 -14.75 9.79 -30.78
C ALA A 14 -13.61 9.26 -29.92
N LEU A 15 -12.85 10.15 -29.32
CA LEU A 15 -11.91 9.84 -28.22
C LEU A 15 -12.75 9.40 -27.01
N ALA A 16 -12.90 8.10 -26.84
CA ALA A 16 -13.43 7.53 -25.61
C ALA A 16 -12.37 7.70 -24.52
N THR A 17 -12.43 8.80 -23.77
CA THR A 17 -11.77 8.91 -22.48
C THR A 17 -12.43 7.91 -21.54
N SER A 18 -11.75 6.78 -21.27
CA SER A 18 -12.15 5.89 -20.19
C SER A 18 -11.99 6.64 -18.87
N ALA A 19 -13.05 7.24 -18.38
CA ALA A 19 -13.14 7.67 -16.99
C ALA A 19 -13.00 6.40 -16.16
N GLN A 20 -11.86 6.24 -15.49
CA GLN A 20 -11.72 5.21 -14.47
C GLN A 20 -12.72 5.57 -13.37
N ALA A 21 -13.75 4.77 -13.23
CA ALA A 21 -14.68 4.87 -12.13
C ALA A 21 -13.85 4.66 -10.84
N ILE A 22 -13.77 5.69 -10.00
CA ILE A 22 -13.21 5.55 -8.65
C ILE A 22 -14.14 4.57 -7.94
N ASP A 23 -13.63 3.39 -7.65
CA ASP A 23 -14.36 2.39 -6.85
C ASP A 23 -14.61 3.00 -5.46
N PRO A 24 -15.88 3.27 -5.07
CA PRO A 24 -16.19 3.94 -3.81
C PRO A 24 -15.77 3.12 -2.58
N SER A 25 -15.37 1.87 -2.76
CA SER A 25 -14.86 1.02 -1.70
C SER A 25 -13.35 1.21 -1.44
N LYS A 26 -12.61 1.86 -2.34
CA LYS A 26 -11.16 2.06 -2.19
C LYS A 26 -10.85 3.13 -1.15
N SER A 27 -10.05 2.77 -0.17
CA SER A 27 -9.60 3.65 0.90
C SER A 27 -8.06 3.61 1.03
N HIS A 28 -7.45 4.68 1.52
CA HIS A 28 -6.03 4.74 1.86
C HIS A 28 -5.70 4.09 3.21
N GLY A 29 -6.72 3.65 3.94
CA GLY A 29 -6.59 2.98 5.22
C GLY A 29 -7.85 2.24 5.61
N LEU A 30 -7.77 1.46 6.67
CA LEU A 30 -8.86 0.72 7.29
C LEU A 30 -8.99 1.12 8.75
N SER A 31 -10.21 1.26 9.23
CA SER A 31 -10.52 1.43 10.65
C SER A 31 -11.70 0.56 11.03
N ALA A 32 -11.60 -0.14 12.15
CA ALA A 32 -12.74 -0.89 12.70
C ALA A 32 -13.88 0.02 13.13
N PHE A 33 -13.60 1.28 13.43
CA PHE A 33 -14.57 2.28 13.88
C PHE A 33 -15.03 3.23 12.77
N GLY A 34 -14.63 3.00 11.54
CA GLY A 34 -15.13 3.66 10.33
C GLY A 34 -14.46 4.98 9.96
N ASN A 35 -13.97 5.76 10.91
CA ASN A 35 -13.32 7.04 10.65
C ASN A 35 -11.79 6.92 10.71
N LEU A 36 -11.11 7.54 9.76
CA LEU A 36 -9.65 7.66 9.72
C LEU A 36 -9.28 9.09 10.12
N LYS A 37 -8.31 9.24 11.03
CA LYS A 37 -7.79 10.53 11.48
C LYS A 37 -6.99 11.23 10.37
N TYR A 38 -6.14 10.47 9.69
CA TYR A 38 -5.26 11.00 8.67
C TYR A 38 -5.92 10.99 7.29
N SER A 39 -5.73 12.07 6.54
CA SER A 39 -6.20 12.18 5.16
C SER A 39 -5.32 11.37 4.20
N SER A 40 -5.80 11.09 2.99
CA SER A 40 -5.08 10.28 1.99
C SER A 40 -3.72 10.84 1.55
N ASN A 41 -3.47 12.12 1.78
CA ASN A 41 -2.23 12.80 1.41
C ASN A 41 -1.32 13.12 2.61
N PHE A 42 -1.57 12.52 3.79
CA PHE A 42 -0.73 12.74 4.96
C PHE A 42 0.73 12.29 4.67
N LYS A 43 1.68 12.92 5.33
CA LYS A 43 3.12 12.68 5.08
C LYS A 43 3.77 11.84 6.18
N HIS A 44 3.30 11.96 7.38
CA HIS A 44 3.76 11.24 8.57
C HIS A 44 2.66 11.25 9.62
N PHE A 45 2.73 10.33 10.55
CA PHE A 45 1.87 10.35 11.73
C PHE A 45 2.24 11.52 12.66
N ASP A 46 1.29 12.06 13.39
CA ASP A 46 1.49 13.25 14.25
C ASP A 46 2.52 13.02 15.34
N TYR A 47 2.70 11.78 15.79
CA TYR A 47 3.70 11.41 16.78
C TYR A 47 5.12 11.22 16.22
N VAL A 48 5.31 11.38 14.92
CA VAL A 48 6.62 11.28 14.25
C VAL A 48 7.19 12.67 13.98
N ASN A 49 8.42 12.91 14.43
CA ASN A 49 9.16 14.10 14.04
C ASN A 49 9.89 13.88 12.72
N PRO A 50 9.46 14.48 11.59
CA PRO A 50 10.08 14.29 10.28
C PRO A 50 11.50 14.88 10.20
N ASP A 51 11.82 15.87 11.06
CA ASP A 51 13.11 16.57 11.09
C ASP A 51 14.14 15.88 11.98
N SER A 52 13.78 14.75 12.58
CA SER A 52 14.70 13.96 13.39
C SER A 52 15.91 13.49 12.58
N PRO A 53 17.13 13.56 13.12
CA PRO A 53 18.32 13.01 12.48
C PRO A 53 18.11 11.54 12.12
N LYS A 54 18.51 11.17 10.90
CA LYS A 54 18.45 9.79 10.43
C LYS A 54 19.73 9.05 10.78
N GLY A 55 19.61 7.84 11.31
CA GLY A 55 20.75 7.01 11.69
C GLY A 55 21.00 6.96 13.18
N GLY A 56 22.17 6.45 13.55
CA GLY A 56 22.54 6.19 14.95
C GLY A 56 22.40 4.72 15.32
N VAL A 57 22.54 4.42 16.60
CA VAL A 57 22.45 3.06 17.16
C VAL A 57 21.45 3.04 18.30
N ILE A 58 20.45 2.19 18.17
CA ILE A 58 19.53 1.85 19.26
C ILE A 58 19.99 0.54 19.89
N ARG A 59 20.07 0.48 21.22
CA ARG A 59 20.35 -0.74 22.00
C ARG A 59 19.11 -1.12 22.78
N LEU A 60 18.52 -2.25 22.40
CA LEU A 60 17.33 -2.79 23.05
C LEU A 60 17.71 -4.05 23.82
N ALA A 61 17.07 -4.28 24.96
CA ALA A 61 17.19 -5.51 25.70
C ALA A 61 16.22 -6.56 25.12
N GLY A 62 16.71 -7.75 24.82
CA GLY A 62 15.91 -8.95 24.54
C GLY A 62 15.91 -9.86 25.76
N ILE A 63 14.79 -10.49 26.03
CA ILE A 63 14.64 -11.39 27.21
C ILE A 63 15.04 -12.82 26.83
N ASP A 64 14.88 -13.20 25.55
CA ASP A 64 15.10 -14.56 25.05
C ASP A 64 16.28 -14.64 24.08
N SER A 65 16.81 -15.86 23.89
CA SER A 65 17.72 -16.18 22.80
C SER A 65 16.93 -16.43 21.50
N PHE A 66 17.61 -16.40 20.37
CA PHE A 66 17.03 -16.74 19.07
C PHE A 66 17.85 -17.84 18.39
N ASP A 67 17.21 -18.59 17.50
CA ASP A 67 17.82 -19.61 16.66
C ASP A 67 17.62 -19.38 15.17
N SER A 68 16.87 -18.34 14.80
CA SER A 68 16.59 -17.99 13.40
C SER A 68 16.51 -16.48 13.16
N LEU A 69 16.99 -16.07 11.98
CA LEU A 69 16.78 -14.73 11.43
C LEU A 69 15.54 -14.65 10.53
N ASN A 70 14.85 -15.76 10.29
CA ASN A 70 13.60 -15.76 9.52
C ASN A 70 12.41 -15.63 10.48
N PRO A 71 11.62 -14.54 10.42
CA PRO A 71 10.46 -14.32 11.30
C PRO A 71 9.25 -15.20 10.95
N TYR A 72 9.24 -15.85 9.79
CA TYR A 72 8.10 -16.60 9.26
C TYR A 72 8.22 -18.11 9.47
N ILE A 73 9.11 -18.55 10.35
CA ILE A 73 9.32 -19.98 10.66
C ILE A 73 8.18 -20.53 11.52
N LEU A 74 7.79 -21.79 11.24
CA LEU A 74 6.78 -22.50 12.02
C LEU A 74 7.34 -23.06 13.35
N LYS A 75 8.65 -23.24 13.45
CA LYS A 75 9.35 -23.74 14.64
C LYS A 75 10.62 -22.94 14.85
N GLY A 76 10.96 -22.70 16.12
CA GLY A 76 12.12 -21.89 16.49
C GLY A 76 11.72 -20.54 17.04
N VAL A 77 12.72 -19.75 17.41
CA VAL A 77 12.57 -18.42 18.00
C VAL A 77 13.23 -17.39 17.08
N PRO A 78 12.47 -16.53 16.41
CA PRO A 78 13.05 -15.47 15.57
C PRO A 78 13.75 -14.42 16.43
N VAL A 79 14.76 -13.76 15.87
CA VAL A 79 15.46 -12.69 16.56
C VAL A 79 14.51 -11.52 16.88
N ALA A 80 14.58 -11.00 18.09
CA ALA A 80 13.79 -9.85 18.52
C ALA A 80 14.10 -8.63 17.66
N GLY A 81 13.05 -7.91 17.24
CA GLY A 81 13.19 -6.70 16.42
C GLY A 81 13.34 -6.95 14.91
N ILE A 82 13.33 -8.20 14.44
CA ILE A 82 13.45 -8.51 13.00
C ILE A 82 12.34 -7.84 12.18
N GLY A 83 11.16 -7.65 12.74
CA GLY A 83 10.05 -6.94 12.07
C GLY A 83 10.36 -5.48 11.72
N LEU A 84 11.37 -4.87 12.35
CA LEU A 84 11.77 -3.49 12.05
C LEU A 84 12.46 -3.32 10.70
N ILE A 85 12.93 -4.42 10.08
CA ILE A 85 13.59 -4.39 8.78
C ILE A 85 12.66 -4.82 7.63
N HIS A 86 11.44 -5.23 7.93
CA HIS A 86 10.45 -5.63 6.95
C HIS A 86 9.34 -4.59 6.84
N ALA A 87 8.99 -4.22 5.62
CA ALA A 87 7.82 -3.40 5.35
C ALA A 87 6.58 -4.29 5.25
N THR A 88 5.47 -3.78 5.77
CA THR A 88 4.15 -4.42 5.70
C THR A 88 3.30 -3.77 4.60
N LEU A 89 2.22 -4.43 4.18
CA LEU A 89 1.26 -3.81 3.25
C LEU A 89 0.65 -2.54 3.84
N MET A 90 0.33 -2.60 5.14
CA MET A 90 -0.25 -1.47 5.88
C MET A 90 0.45 -1.31 7.22
N GLU A 91 0.49 -0.07 7.72
CA GLU A 91 1.09 0.30 9.01
C GLU A 91 0.03 0.74 10.00
N ARG A 92 0.18 0.34 11.26
CA ARG A 92 -0.74 0.72 12.34
C ARG A 92 -0.46 2.13 12.85
N ALA A 93 -1.51 2.94 12.97
CA ALA A 93 -1.43 4.20 13.68
C ALA A 93 -1.45 3.94 15.21
N ASN A 94 -0.44 4.45 15.93
CA ASN A 94 -0.34 4.25 17.38
C ASN A 94 -1.21 5.22 18.18
N ASP A 95 -1.75 6.23 17.53
CA ASP A 95 -2.59 7.28 18.11
C ASP A 95 -4.06 7.17 17.70
N GLU A 96 -4.42 6.07 17.06
CA GLU A 96 -5.81 5.72 16.74
C GLU A 96 -6.13 4.31 17.23
N PRO A 97 -7.33 4.10 17.77
CA PRO A 97 -7.77 2.74 18.06
C PRO A 97 -8.04 1.99 16.76
N ASP A 98 -7.23 0.94 16.51
CA ASP A 98 -7.45 -0.02 15.44
C ASP A 98 -7.53 0.55 14.01
N ALA A 99 -6.67 1.52 13.69
CA ALA A 99 -6.52 2.08 12.36
C ALA A 99 -5.22 1.63 11.70
N LEU A 100 -5.32 1.26 10.41
CA LEU A 100 -4.22 0.84 9.54
C LEU A 100 -4.17 1.76 8.33
N TYR A 101 -2.97 2.18 7.93
CA TYR A 101 -2.74 3.02 6.76
C TYR A 101 -1.81 2.33 5.76
N GLY A 102 -2.04 2.56 4.48
CA GLY A 102 -1.24 1.94 3.43
C GLY A 102 0.24 2.32 3.50
N LEU A 103 1.12 1.31 3.53
CA LEU A 103 2.58 1.47 3.46
C LEU A 103 3.08 0.98 2.10
N VAL A 104 3.25 -0.33 1.89
CA VAL A 104 3.53 -0.91 0.57
C VAL A 104 2.28 -0.86 -0.31
N ALA A 105 1.10 -1.06 0.27
CA ALA A 105 -0.16 -0.79 -0.42
C ALA A 105 -0.41 0.72 -0.52
N GLU A 106 -0.93 1.17 -1.65
CA GLU A 106 -1.41 2.53 -1.85
C GLU A 106 -2.87 2.68 -1.40
N SER A 107 -3.66 1.66 -1.70
CA SER A 107 -5.07 1.59 -1.32
C SER A 107 -5.50 0.19 -0.98
N VAL A 108 -6.61 0.11 -0.28
CA VAL A 108 -7.26 -1.12 0.12
C VAL A 108 -8.76 -1.01 -0.13
N SER A 109 -9.37 -2.11 -0.55
CA SER A 109 -10.82 -2.23 -0.64
C SER A 109 -11.29 -3.52 -0.01
N VAL A 110 -12.42 -3.45 0.68
CA VAL A 110 -13.06 -4.59 1.32
C VAL A 110 -14.36 -4.86 0.60
N ALA A 111 -14.56 -6.12 0.18
CA ALA A 111 -15.83 -6.54 -0.42
C ALA A 111 -16.99 -6.28 0.54
N SER A 112 -18.16 -5.91 0.02
CA SER A 112 -19.33 -5.56 0.83
C SER A 112 -19.80 -6.70 1.74
N ASP A 113 -19.59 -7.94 1.30
CA ASP A 113 -19.87 -9.17 2.05
C ASP A 113 -18.71 -9.59 2.96
N LYS A 114 -17.62 -8.81 2.99
CA LYS A 114 -16.39 -9.08 3.74
C LYS A 114 -15.67 -10.39 3.38
N SER A 115 -15.97 -10.96 2.22
CA SER A 115 -15.36 -12.21 1.74
C SER A 115 -13.96 -12.03 1.19
N ALA A 116 -13.58 -10.80 0.79
CA ALA A 116 -12.30 -10.50 0.18
C ALA A 116 -11.79 -9.11 0.56
N ILE A 117 -10.47 -8.98 0.59
CA ILE A 117 -9.75 -7.71 0.71
C ILE A 117 -8.80 -7.61 -0.48
N THR A 118 -8.84 -6.49 -1.18
CA THR A 118 -7.94 -6.19 -2.30
C THR A 118 -7.00 -5.07 -1.91
N PHE A 119 -5.72 -5.26 -2.15
CA PHE A 119 -4.68 -4.25 -1.97
C PHE A 119 -4.13 -3.83 -3.33
N ASP A 120 -4.10 -2.53 -3.60
CA ASP A 120 -3.37 -1.99 -4.74
C ASP A 120 -1.97 -1.61 -4.27
N LEU A 121 -0.95 -2.21 -4.85
CA LEU A 121 0.43 -1.94 -4.44
C LEU A 121 0.89 -0.58 -5.00
N ARG A 122 1.65 0.14 -4.20
CA ARG A 122 2.26 1.40 -4.58
C ARG A 122 3.29 1.17 -5.70
N PRO A 123 3.17 1.83 -6.87
CA PRO A 123 4.10 1.60 -7.99
C PRO A 123 5.56 1.93 -7.67
N THR A 124 5.78 2.76 -6.64
CA THR A 124 7.11 3.17 -6.19
C THR A 124 7.70 2.26 -5.13
N ALA A 125 6.95 1.25 -4.65
CA ALA A 125 7.43 0.31 -3.64
C ALA A 125 8.53 -0.59 -4.23
N LYS A 126 9.65 -0.68 -3.52
CA LYS A 126 10.84 -1.41 -3.95
C LYS A 126 11.49 -2.14 -2.79
N PHE A 127 12.15 -3.23 -3.12
CA PHE A 127 13.09 -3.89 -2.21
C PHE A 127 14.35 -3.03 -2.00
N SER A 128 15.16 -3.39 -1.01
CA SER A 128 16.42 -2.68 -0.69
C SER A 128 17.45 -2.70 -1.82
N ASP A 129 17.37 -3.68 -2.72
CA ASP A 129 18.21 -3.79 -3.93
C ASP A 129 17.69 -2.94 -5.12
N GLY A 130 16.53 -2.28 -4.93
CA GLY A 130 15.89 -1.44 -5.93
C GLY A 130 14.92 -2.16 -6.87
N SER A 131 14.77 -3.48 -6.77
CA SER A 131 13.77 -4.23 -7.55
C SER A 131 12.34 -3.86 -7.11
N PRO A 132 11.36 -3.83 -8.03
CA PRO A 132 9.98 -3.50 -7.69
C PRO A 132 9.32 -4.61 -6.88
N ILE A 133 8.47 -4.23 -5.91
CA ILE A 133 7.62 -5.17 -5.19
C ILE A 133 6.38 -5.47 -6.04
N THR A 134 6.08 -6.75 -6.22
CA THR A 134 4.95 -7.22 -7.03
C THR A 134 3.93 -8.00 -6.19
N ALA A 135 2.75 -8.26 -6.78
CA ALA A 135 1.74 -9.10 -6.14
C ALA A 135 2.24 -10.53 -5.89
N ASN A 136 3.13 -11.05 -6.74
CA ASN A 136 3.71 -12.38 -6.56
C ASN A 136 4.60 -12.45 -5.31
N ASP A 137 5.30 -11.37 -4.98
CA ASP A 137 6.13 -11.30 -3.78
C ASP A 137 5.25 -11.32 -2.53
N VAL A 138 4.11 -10.64 -2.56
CA VAL A 138 3.12 -10.65 -1.47
C VAL A 138 2.50 -12.04 -1.28
N VAL A 139 2.18 -12.73 -2.37
CA VAL A 139 1.60 -14.09 -2.30
C VAL A 139 2.61 -15.13 -1.80
N PHE A 140 3.90 -14.91 -2.07
CA PHE A 140 4.98 -15.80 -1.63
C PHE A 140 5.21 -15.74 -0.11
N THR A 141 4.93 -14.62 0.54
CA THR A 141 5.12 -14.41 1.99
C THR A 141 4.01 -15.07 2.80
#